data_4c1eca8562d2a2a7cf93f4746265b697
#
_entry.id   4c1eca8562d2a2a7cf93f4746265b697
#
_cell.length_a   1.000
_cell.length_b   1.000
_cell.length_c   1.000
_cell.angle_alpha   90.00
_cell.angle_beta   90.00
_cell.angle_gamma   90.00
#
_symmetry.space_group_name_H-M   'P 1'
#
loop_
_entity.id
_entity.type
_entity.pdbx_description
1 polymer ?
#
loop_
_entity_poly.entity_id
_entity_poly.type
_entity_poly.pdbx_seq_one_letter_code
_entity_poly.pdbx_strand_id
1 'polypeptide(L)'
;MYIFVMLKKKKMFTPTNLYNELNKVKEITINQNNTVEFNTNQLKKLDPNNIYHINDIKKTCIDFRLRFLDAKLFKGVFPTEASIKLQQIEKKHGVSYENLKIMAPSKMFKLENYDDPLLFADLGNGYYYFIHKWGNDLHPLRKFLVWPYKNLVNICIATIALSIFVSSLIPISLFTPNPSIGDSILVHLFVFKSIGAIVIYYGFASGKNFNEAIWRSKYFNR
;
A
#
# COMPACT_ATOMS: atom_id res chain seq x y z
N MET A 1 -0.93 25.02 -27.15
CA MET A 1 -1.71 23.83 -26.73
C MET A 1 -0.87 22.58 -26.43
N TYR A 2 0.21 22.29 -27.14
CA TYR A 2 1.10 21.14 -26.92
C TYR A 2 1.90 21.18 -25.60
N ILE A 3 2.35 22.34 -25.15
CA ILE A 3 3.13 22.50 -23.91
C ILE A 3 2.30 22.19 -22.65
N PHE A 4 1.02 22.54 -22.65
CA PHE A 4 0.13 22.30 -21.51
C PHE A 4 -0.24 20.80 -21.34
N VAL A 5 -0.28 20.04 -22.44
CA VAL A 5 -0.50 18.60 -22.42
C VAL A 5 0.75 17.86 -21.91
N MET A 6 1.95 18.34 -22.26
CA MET A 6 3.22 17.78 -21.77
C MET A 6 3.44 18.01 -20.26
N LEU A 7 3.06 19.19 -19.73
CA LEU A 7 3.15 19.48 -18.30
C LEU A 7 2.17 18.64 -17.46
N LYS A 8 0.98 18.35 -18.01
CA LYS A 8 0.00 17.47 -17.35
C LYS A 8 0.42 15.99 -17.37
N LYS A 9 1.13 15.54 -18.42
CA LYS A 9 1.70 14.19 -18.52
C LYS A 9 2.85 13.95 -17.52
N LYS A 10 3.66 14.97 -17.24
CA LYS A 10 4.79 14.85 -16.30
C LYS A 10 4.33 14.68 -14.85
N LYS A 11 3.13 15.17 -14.50
CA LYS A 11 2.55 15.07 -13.14
C LYS A 11 1.89 13.72 -12.85
N MET A 12 1.55 12.93 -13.87
CA MET A 12 0.85 11.64 -13.73
C MET A 12 1.77 10.46 -13.40
N PHE A 13 3.09 10.60 -13.54
CA PHE A 13 4.09 9.54 -13.35
C PHE A 13 5.18 9.88 -12.33
N THR A 14 4.94 10.85 -11.43
CA THR A 14 5.88 11.07 -10.33
C THR A 14 5.83 9.90 -9.34
N PRO A 15 6.98 9.38 -8.89
CA PRO A 15 7.05 8.32 -7.90
C PRO A 15 6.25 8.69 -6.64
N THR A 16 5.61 7.70 -6.03
CA THR A 16 4.80 7.91 -4.83
C THR A 16 5.69 7.90 -3.60
N ASN A 17 5.86 9.05 -2.98
CA ASN A 17 6.57 9.19 -1.71
C ASN A 17 5.68 8.72 -0.57
N LEU A 18 6.07 7.60 0.06
CA LEU A 18 5.30 6.94 1.10
C LEU A 18 5.14 7.82 2.36
N TYR A 19 6.17 8.60 2.71
CA TYR A 19 6.11 9.54 3.83
C TYR A 19 5.04 10.62 3.60
N ASN A 20 4.98 11.18 2.40
CA ASN A 20 3.96 12.18 2.06
C ASN A 20 2.54 11.59 2.08
N GLU A 21 2.37 10.36 1.62
CA GLU A 21 1.05 9.67 1.68
C GLU A 21 0.62 9.39 3.13
N LEU A 22 1.56 8.99 3.99
CA LEU A 22 1.29 8.81 5.42
C LEU A 22 0.86 10.14 6.09
N ASN A 23 1.52 11.25 5.77
CA ASN A 23 1.15 12.59 6.27
C ASN A 23 -0.25 12.99 5.81
N LYS A 24 -0.63 12.77 4.54
CA LYS A 24 -1.98 13.03 4.06
C LYS A 24 -3.04 12.24 4.83
N VAL A 25 -2.78 10.97 5.12
CA VAL A 25 -3.70 10.13 5.90
C VAL A 25 -3.85 10.69 7.32
N LYS A 26 -2.75 11.09 7.97
CA LYS A 26 -2.74 11.72 9.30
C LYS A 26 -3.56 13.02 9.31
N GLU A 27 -3.37 13.91 8.34
CA GLU A 27 -4.13 15.16 8.23
C GLU A 27 -5.65 14.92 8.10
N ILE A 28 -6.04 13.93 7.29
CA ILE A 28 -7.46 13.55 7.15
C ILE A 28 -8.02 13.05 8.49
N THR A 29 -7.26 12.23 9.22
CA THR A 29 -7.68 11.65 10.51
C THR A 29 -7.79 12.74 11.58
N ILE A 30 -6.86 13.68 11.65
CA ILE A 30 -6.90 14.83 12.58
C ILE A 30 -8.13 15.70 12.29
N ASN A 31 -8.43 16.01 11.04
CA ASN A 31 -9.58 16.81 10.65
C ASN A 31 -10.93 16.13 10.97
N GLN A 32 -10.96 14.80 11.03
CA GLN A 32 -12.16 14.04 11.39
C GLN A 32 -12.35 13.86 12.92
N ASN A 33 -11.24 13.83 13.66
CA ASN A 33 -11.23 13.59 15.12
C ASN A 33 -10.60 14.81 15.80
N ASN A 34 -11.44 15.77 16.23
CA ASN A 34 -11.02 17.05 16.83
C ASN A 34 -10.26 16.96 18.17
N THR A 35 -9.86 15.78 18.65
CA THR A 35 -9.16 15.63 19.93
C THR A 35 -8.20 14.44 19.92
N VAL A 36 -6.92 14.72 19.72
CA VAL A 36 -5.86 13.80 20.14
C VAL A 36 -5.21 14.41 21.39
N GLU A 37 -5.76 14.11 22.55
CA GLU A 37 -5.11 14.43 23.82
C GLU A 37 -3.94 13.47 24.03
N PHE A 38 -2.74 13.99 23.84
CA PHE A 38 -1.49 13.31 24.18
C PHE A 38 -1.22 13.46 25.68
N ASN A 39 -1.64 12.50 26.47
CA ASN A 39 -1.38 12.47 27.92
C ASN A 39 -0.15 11.61 28.22
N THR A 40 1.07 12.13 28.00
CA THR A 40 2.27 11.62 28.71
C THR A 40 3.41 12.63 28.63
N ASN A 41 4.04 12.91 29.76
CA ASN A 41 5.16 13.87 29.87
C ASN A 41 6.38 13.51 29.00
N GLN A 42 6.52 12.27 28.57
CA GLN A 42 7.58 11.80 27.65
C GLN A 42 7.32 12.24 26.18
N LEU A 43 6.06 12.37 25.76
CA LEU A 43 5.69 12.80 24.40
C LEU A 43 5.90 14.30 24.17
N LYS A 44 5.95 15.12 25.22
CA LYS A 44 6.19 16.58 25.11
C LYS A 44 7.56 16.96 24.54
N LYS A 45 8.54 16.05 24.57
CA LYS A 45 9.87 16.26 23.99
C LYS A 45 10.00 15.82 22.54
N LEU A 46 9.00 15.09 22.00
CA LEU A 46 8.97 14.58 20.64
C LEU A 46 8.35 15.61 19.71
N ASP A 47 8.79 15.64 18.45
CA ASP A 47 8.16 16.45 17.42
C ASP A 47 6.78 15.84 17.08
N PRO A 48 5.66 16.53 17.34
CA PRO A 48 4.31 16.01 17.09
C PRO A 48 4.06 15.65 15.62
N ASN A 49 4.78 16.30 14.70
CA ASN A 49 4.64 16.04 13.27
C ASN A 49 5.09 14.62 12.89
N ASN A 50 6.03 14.05 13.64
CA ASN A 50 6.59 12.72 13.39
C ASN A 50 5.91 11.60 14.19
N ILE A 51 4.84 11.89 14.93
CA ILE A 51 4.07 10.90 15.69
C ILE A 51 2.87 10.46 14.85
N TYR A 52 2.69 9.15 14.70
CA TYR A 52 1.61 8.54 13.92
C TYR A 52 0.84 7.53 14.76
N HIS A 53 -0.49 7.54 14.62
CA HIS A 53 -1.32 6.51 15.23
C HIS A 53 -1.34 5.24 14.38
N ILE A 54 -1.51 4.10 15.02
CA ILE A 54 -1.52 2.78 14.35
C ILE A 54 -2.58 2.69 13.23
N ASN A 55 -3.69 3.42 13.36
CA ASN A 55 -4.74 3.43 12.34
C ASN A 55 -4.28 4.12 11.06
N ASP A 56 -3.46 5.18 11.13
CA ASP A 56 -2.91 5.90 9.97
C ASP A 56 -1.90 5.01 9.24
N ILE A 57 -1.04 4.34 10.02
CA ILE A 57 -0.09 3.35 9.52
C ILE A 57 -0.82 2.19 8.85
N LYS A 58 -1.86 1.64 9.50
CA LYS A 58 -2.69 0.55 8.98
C LYS A 58 -3.33 0.94 7.64
N LYS A 59 -3.97 2.11 7.56
CA LYS A 59 -4.61 2.60 6.34
C LYS A 59 -3.62 2.71 5.19
N THR A 60 -2.44 3.30 5.44
CA THR A 60 -1.37 3.41 4.44
C THR A 60 -0.86 2.02 4.02
N CYS A 61 -0.66 1.11 4.96
CA CYS A 61 -0.23 -0.26 4.66
C CYS A 61 -1.24 -1.00 3.78
N ILE A 62 -2.54 -0.86 4.04
CA ILE A 62 -3.61 -1.48 3.23
C ILE A 62 -3.64 -0.84 1.84
N ASP A 63 -3.57 0.50 1.74
CA ASP A 63 -3.66 1.23 0.49
C ASP A 63 -2.53 0.92 -0.49
N PHE A 64 -1.33 0.72 0.01
CA PHE A 64 -0.14 0.43 -0.80
C PHE A 64 0.33 -1.03 -0.73
N ARG A 65 -0.44 -1.91 -0.05
CA ARG A 65 -0.12 -3.32 0.19
C ARG A 65 1.28 -3.49 0.79
N LEU A 66 1.50 -2.78 1.90
CA LEU A 66 2.74 -2.83 2.68
C LEU A 66 2.55 -3.70 3.92
N ARG A 67 3.67 -4.04 4.56
CA ARG A 67 3.70 -4.70 5.86
C ARG A 67 4.31 -3.76 6.90
N PHE A 68 3.83 -3.87 8.13
CA PHE A 68 4.37 -3.17 9.30
C PHE A 68 4.81 -4.20 10.33
N LEU A 69 6.09 -4.53 10.33
CA LEU A 69 6.68 -5.62 11.09
C LEU A 69 7.88 -5.16 11.91
N ASP A 70 8.30 -6.03 12.85
CA ASP A 70 9.50 -5.77 13.64
C ASP A 70 10.73 -5.61 12.74
N ALA A 71 11.58 -4.64 13.06
CA ALA A 71 12.79 -4.35 12.32
C ALA A 71 13.74 -5.57 12.24
N LYS A 72 13.68 -6.48 13.21
CA LYS A 72 14.41 -7.75 13.23
C LYS A 72 14.06 -8.68 12.06
N LEU A 73 12.88 -8.53 11.48
CA LEU A 73 12.42 -9.32 10.34
C LEU A 73 12.80 -8.70 8.98
N PHE A 74 13.34 -7.49 8.99
CA PHE A 74 13.80 -6.80 7.80
C PHE A 74 15.12 -7.41 7.34
N LYS A 75 15.20 -7.77 6.06
CA LYS A 75 16.37 -8.42 5.46
C LYS A 75 17.25 -7.48 4.63
N GLY A 76 16.80 -6.25 4.42
CA GLY A 76 17.59 -5.21 3.75
C GLY A 76 18.70 -4.67 4.65
N VAL A 77 19.65 -3.98 4.05
CA VAL A 77 20.71 -3.28 4.78
C VAL A 77 20.14 -2.04 5.46
N PHE A 78 20.39 -1.90 6.76
CA PHE A 78 20.11 -0.66 7.49
C PHE A 78 21.13 0.41 7.09
N PRO A 79 20.71 1.55 6.52
CA PRO A 79 21.63 2.62 6.21
C PRO A 79 22.21 3.22 7.49
N THR A 80 23.49 3.61 7.41
CA THR A 80 24.20 4.27 8.53
C THR A 80 23.47 5.52 9.01
N GLU A 81 22.82 6.25 8.08
CA GLU A 81 22.03 7.44 8.40
C GLU A 81 20.82 7.13 9.30
N ALA A 82 20.15 5.99 9.11
CA ALA A 82 19.04 5.59 9.98
C ALA A 82 19.52 5.29 11.41
N SER A 83 20.67 4.62 11.52
CA SER A 83 21.32 4.33 12.82
C SER A 83 21.77 5.60 13.55
N ILE A 84 22.37 6.54 12.82
CA ILE A 84 22.78 7.84 13.37
C ILE A 84 21.55 8.63 13.85
N LYS A 85 20.50 8.71 13.06
CA LYS A 85 19.27 9.40 13.45
C LYS A 85 18.61 8.77 14.67
N LEU A 86 18.58 7.43 14.73
CA LEU A 86 18.07 6.72 15.90
C LEU A 86 18.85 7.11 17.15
N GLN A 87 20.18 7.05 17.11
CA GLN A 87 21.04 7.44 18.24
C GLN A 87 20.86 8.90 18.65
N GLN A 88 20.70 9.82 17.68
CA GLN A 88 20.43 11.23 17.96
C GLN A 88 19.09 11.41 18.70
N ILE A 89 18.06 10.69 18.28
CA ILE A 89 16.74 10.71 18.89
C ILE A 89 16.83 10.13 20.32
N GLU A 90 17.47 8.98 20.50
CA GLU A 90 17.68 8.35 21.80
C GLU A 90 18.42 9.28 22.79
N LYS A 91 19.52 9.92 22.34
CA LYS A 91 20.25 10.91 23.15
C LYS A 91 19.40 12.11 23.52
N LYS A 92 18.63 12.65 22.56
CA LYS A 92 17.75 13.81 22.79
C LYS A 92 16.65 13.51 23.80
N HIS A 93 16.15 12.28 23.82
CA HIS A 93 15.01 11.88 24.63
C HIS A 93 15.42 11.14 25.92
N GLY A 94 16.67 10.68 26.03
CA GLY A 94 17.17 9.92 27.16
C GLY A 94 16.54 8.53 27.30
N VAL A 95 16.03 7.96 26.19
CA VAL A 95 15.33 6.67 26.16
C VAL A 95 15.88 5.84 25.03
N SER A 96 16.15 4.55 25.27
CA SER A 96 16.49 3.59 24.22
C SER A 96 15.22 2.95 23.64
N TYR A 97 15.14 2.89 22.32
CA TYR A 97 14.00 2.32 21.60
C TYR A 97 14.30 0.89 21.15
N GLU A 98 13.89 -0.10 21.96
CA GLU A 98 14.14 -1.52 21.66
C GLU A 98 13.18 -2.08 20.61
N ASN A 99 11.95 -1.58 20.56
CA ASN A 99 10.88 -2.09 19.70
C ASN A 99 10.73 -1.27 18.40
N LEU A 100 11.68 -1.45 17.50
CA LEU A 100 11.64 -0.78 16.20
C LEU A 100 10.74 -1.54 15.22
N LYS A 101 9.94 -0.80 14.45
CA LYS A 101 9.07 -1.31 13.39
C LYS A 101 9.46 -0.72 12.04
N ILE A 102 9.30 -1.51 10.98
CA ILE A 102 9.53 -1.05 9.60
C ILE A 102 8.24 -1.24 8.80
N MET A 103 7.88 -0.19 8.06
CA MET A 103 6.84 -0.22 7.05
C MET A 103 7.49 -0.34 5.68
N ALA A 104 7.25 -1.48 5.00
CA ALA A 104 7.84 -1.77 3.70
C ALA A 104 7.00 -2.79 2.91
N PRO A 105 7.19 -2.90 1.58
CA PRO A 105 6.64 -4.00 0.79
C PRO A 105 7.10 -5.36 1.32
N SER A 106 6.23 -6.39 1.19
CA SER A 106 6.53 -7.74 1.71
C SER A 106 7.82 -8.36 1.15
N LYS A 107 8.22 -7.97 -0.05
CA LYS A 107 9.45 -8.44 -0.69
C LYS A 107 10.71 -8.03 0.08
N MET A 108 10.70 -6.87 0.74
CA MET A 108 11.86 -6.36 1.51
C MET A 108 12.16 -7.17 2.77
N PHE A 109 11.21 -7.95 3.25
CA PHE A 109 11.43 -8.91 4.34
C PHE A 109 12.00 -10.26 3.83
N LYS A 110 12.18 -10.44 2.52
CA LYS A 110 12.69 -11.66 1.90
C LYS A 110 13.87 -11.52 0.96
N LEU A 111 13.97 -10.42 0.20
CA LEU A 111 14.98 -10.21 -0.86
C LEU A 111 15.35 -8.73 -0.96
N GLU A 112 16.55 -8.48 -1.47
CA GLU A 112 17.09 -7.15 -1.81
C GLU A 112 16.16 -6.43 -2.79
N ASN A 113 15.42 -5.43 -2.31
CA ASN A 113 14.65 -4.52 -3.15
C ASN A 113 14.73 -3.10 -2.56
N TYR A 114 15.01 -2.14 -3.43
CA TYR A 114 15.23 -0.73 -3.10
C TYR A 114 13.94 0.09 -2.90
N ASP A 115 12.81 -0.55 -2.58
CA ASP A 115 11.55 0.14 -2.33
C ASP A 115 11.59 0.82 -0.95
N ASP A 116 11.06 1.99 -0.86
CA ASP A 116 10.98 2.99 0.21
C ASP A 116 10.59 2.48 1.62
N PRO A 117 11.50 1.95 2.46
CA PRO A 117 11.16 1.57 3.82
C PRO A 117 11.12 2.76 4.77
N LEU A 118 10.15 2.74 5.69
CA LEU A 118 10.00 3.70 6.77
C LEU A 118 10.27 3.02 8.11
N LEU A 119 11.20 3.58 8.90
CA LEU A 119 11.55 3.11 10.23
C LEU A 119 10.78 3.88 11.30
N PHE A 120 10.19 3.15 12.24
CA PHE A 120 9.43 3.70 13.35
C PHE A 120 9.93 3.12 14.69
N ALA A 121 9.91 3.95 15.73
CA ALA A 121 10.01 3.52 17.12
C ALA A 121 8.61 3.40 17.72
N ASP A 122 8.37 2.35 18.50
CA ASP A 122 7.12 2.14 19.23
C ASP A 122 7.13 3.01 20.49
N LEU A 123 6.13 3.88 20.65
CA LEU A 123 5.93 4.74 21.81
C LEU A 123 4.95 4.16 22.84
N GLY A 124 4.35 3.00 22.53
CA GLY A 124 3.26 2.43 23.30
C GLY A 124 1.89 3.02 22.95
N ASN A 125 0.82 2.42 23.49
CA ASN A 125 -0.58 2.84 23.30
C ASN A 125 -1.01 2.98 21.82
N GLY A 126 -0.34 2.30 20.88
CA GLY A 126 -0.65 2.38 19.45
C GLY A 126 -0.07 3.60 18.73
N TYR A 127 0.84 4.34 19.36
CA TYR A 127 1.55 5.46 18.75
C TYR A 127 2.96 5.07 18.35
N TYR A 128 3.41 5.62 17.21
CA TYR A 128 4.70 5.33 16.61
C TYR A 128 5.39 6.62 16.19
N TYR A 129 6.68 6.73 16.49
CA TYR A 129 7.52 7.85 16.08
C TYR A 129 8.29 7.50 14.82
N PHE A 130 8.16 8.33 13.78
CA PHE A 130 8.89 8.17 12.54
C PHE A 130 10.35 8.63 12.72
N ILE A 131 11.30 7.75 12.39
CA ILE A 131 12.74 8.01 12.54
C ILE A 131 13.36 8.37 11.18
N HIS A 132 13.22 7.49 10.20
CA HIS A 132 13.91 7.65 8.92
C HIS A 132 13.23 6.88 7.78
N LYS A 133 13.47 7.41 6.58
CA LYS A 133 13.06 6.81 5.31
C LYS A 133 14.32 6.64 4.44
N TRP A 134 14.42 5.52 3.70
CA TRP A 134 15.46 5.30 2.72
C TRP A 134 14.94 4.48 1.53
N GLY A 135 15.76 4.37 0.48
CA GLY A 135 15.38 3.66 -0.74
C GLY A 135 14.69 4.53 -1.77
N ASN A 136 14.09 3.90 -2.77
CA ASN A 136 13.42 4.56 -3.89
C ASN A 136 11.93 4.69 -3.66
N ASP A 137 11.34 5.79 -4.11
CA ASP A 137 9.90 6.03 -4.04
C ASP A 137 9.10 4.94 -4.78
N LEU A 138 7.90 4.66 -4.28
CA LEU A 138 7.03 3.64 -4.85
C LEU A 138 6.52 4.05 -6.24
N HIS A 139 6.21 3.03 -7.07
CA HIS A 139 5.61 3.26 -8.38
C HIS A 139 4.32 4.10 -8.27
N PRO A 140 4.13 5.15 -9.08
CA PRO A 140 3.02 6.10 -8.96
C PRO A 140 1.64 5.44 -9.06
N LEU A 141 1.51 4.39 -9.87
CA LEU A 141 0.26 3.65 -10.04
C LEU A 141 0.08 2.51 -9.01
N ARG A 142 0.98 2.36 -8.04
CA ARG A 142 0.94 1.22 -7.09
C ARG A 142 -0.38 1.13 -6.35
N LYS A 143 -0.91 2.26 -5.87
CA LYS A 143 -2.20 2.30 -5.16
C LYS A 143 -3.33 1.76 -6.03
N PHE A 144 -3.36 2.11 -7.30
CA PHE A 144 -4.36 1.63 -8.27
C PHE A 144 -4.15 0.13 -8.61
N LEU A 145 -2.90 -0.27 -8.86
CA LEU A 145 -2.57 -1.66 -9.21
C LEU A 145 -2.84 -2.65 -8.07
N VAL A 146 -2.72 -2.23 -6.81
CA VAL A 146 -2.99 -3.10 -5.65
C VAL A 146 -4.43 -3.05 -5.18
N TRP A 147 -5.25 -2.11 -5.67
CA TRP A 147 -6.63 -1.93 -5.28
C TRP A 147 -7.49 -3.22 -5.40
N PRO A 148 -7.39 -4.02 -6.49
CA PRO A 148 -8.15 -5.26 -6.60
C PRO A 148 -7.80 -6.29 -5.51
N TYR A 149 -6.57 -6.26 -5.01
CA TYR A 149 -6.05 -7.23 -4.04
C TYR A 149 -6.29 -6.85 -2.57
N LYS A 150 -6.99 -5.74 -2.29
CA LYS A 150 -7.28 -5.31 -0.92
C LYS A 150 -8.24 -6.28 -0.22
N ASN A 151 -9.34 -6.63 -0.90
CA ASN A 151 -10.35 -7.55 -0.40
C ASN A 151 -11.04 -8.31 -1.56
N LEU A 152 -11.85 -9.29 -1.18
CA LEU A 152 -12.58 -10.12 -2.15
C LEU A 152 -13.56 -9.31 -3.00
N VAL A 153 -14.23 -8.31 -2.42
CA VAL A 153 -15.20 -7.46 -3.13
C VAL A 153 -14.52 -6.69 -4.25
N ASN A 154 -13.36 -6.09 -3.97
CA ASN A 154 -12.62 -5.31 -4.96
C ASN A 154 -12.16 -6.17 -6.15
N ILE A 155 -11.73 -7.42 -5.89
CA ILE A 155 -11.31 -8.30 -7.00
C ILE A 155 -12.50 -8.74 -7.82
N CYS A 156 -13.68 -8.96 -7.21
CA CYS A 156 -14.93 -9.23 -7.96
C CYS A 156 -15.30 -8.05 -8.85
N ILE A 157 -15.29 -6.82 -8.32
CA ILE A 157 -15.58 -5.61 -9.10
C ILE A 157 -14.57 -5.44 -10.25
N ALA A 158 -13.28 -5.64 -9.98
CA ALA A 158 -12.24 -5.55 -11.01
C ALA A 158 -12.42 -6.61 -12.11
N THR A 159 -12.81 -7.84 -11.74
CA THR A 159 -13.09 -8.94 -12.68
C THR A 159 -14.28 -8.62 -13.57
N ILE A 160 -15.37 -8.08 -12.99
CA ILE A 160 -16.56 -7.65 -13.75
C ILE A 160 -16.18 -6.52 -14.70
N ALA A 161 -15.52 -5.47 -14.23
CA ALA A 161 -15.10 -4.34 -15.05
C ALA A 161 -14.20 -4.78 -16.22
N LEU A 162 -13.24 -5.67 -15.94
CA LEU A 162 -12.34 -6.22 -16.95
C LEU A 162 -13.09 -7.07 -17.97
N SER A 163 -14.07 -7.87 -17.53
CA SER A 163 -14.87 -8.71 -18.45
C SER A 163 -15.75 -7.86 -19.39
N ILE A 164 -16.35 -6.77 -18.88
CA ILE A 164 -17.09 -5.81 -19.69
C ILE A 164 -16.17 -5.17 -20.73
N PHE A 165 -14.99 -4.72 -20.29
CA PHE A 165 -14.01 -4.12 -21.20
C PHE A 165 -13.55 -5.10 -22.29
N VAL A 166 -13.17 -6.32 -21.92
CA VAL A 166 -12.71 -7.33 -22.91
C VAL A 166 -13.83 -7.74 -23.83
N SER A 167 -15.05 -7.98 -23.33
CA SER A 167 -16.20 -8.37 -24.21
C SER A 167 -16.58 -7.27 -25.17
N SER A 168 -16.42 -5.99 -24.83
CA SER A 168 -16.68 -4.87 -25.74
C SER A 168 -15.69 -4.78 -26.92
N LEU A 169 -14.51 -5.40 -26.79
CA LEU A 169 -13.52 -5.47 -27.89
C LEU A 169 -13.80 -6.64 -28.87
N ILE A 170 -14.66 -7.56 -28.49
CA ILE A 170 -14.96 -8.76 -29.33
C ILE A 170 -16.15 -8.43 -30.23
N PRO A 171 -15.96 -8.39 -31.55
CA PRO A 171 -17.09 -8.18 -32.48
C PRO A 171 -17.98 -9.43 -32.52
N ILE A 172 -19.25 -9.26 -32.16
CA ILE A 172 -20.22 -10.36 -32.04
C ILE A 172 -20.48 -11.02 -33.37
N SER A 173 -20.29 -10.27 -34.45
CA SER A 173 -20.40 -10.79 -35.86
C SER A 173 -19.44 -11.95 -36.16
N LEU A 174 -18.42 -12.19 -35.34
CA LEU A 174 -17.55 -13.37 -35.46
C LEU A 174 -18.27 -14.67 -35.07
N PHE A 175 -19.33 -14.59 -34.25
CA PHE A 175 -20.03 -15.77 -33.74
C PHE A 175 -21.38 -15.98 -34.41
N THR A 176 -22.02 -14.91 -34.88
CA THR A 176 -23.36 -14.98 -35.51
C THR A 176 -23.48 -13.92 -36.60
N PRO A 177 -24.06 -14.29 -37.78
CA PRO A 177 -24.29 -13.36 -38.88
C PRO A 177 -25.29 -12.23 -38.54
N ASN A 178 -26.26 -12.51 -37.69
CA ASN A 178 -27.28 -11.56 -37.22
C ASN A 178 -27.22 -11.40 -35.71
N PRO A 179 -26.34 -10.48 -35.21
CA PRO A 179 -26.14 -10.28 -33.78
C PRO A 179 -27.41 -9.83 -33.06
N SER A 180 -27.79 -10.53 -32.02
CA SER A 180 -28.85 -10.16 -31.08
C SER A 180 -28.30 -9.70 -29.72
N ILE A 181 -29.16 -9.08 -28.91
CA ILE A 181 -28.81 -8.72 -27.52
C ILE A 181 -28.45 -9.98 -26.70
N GLY A 182 -29.18 -11.11 -26.99
CA GLY A 182 -28.91 -12.39 -26.34
C GLY A 182 -27.50 -12.91 -26.63
N ASP A 183 -27.01 -12.79 -27.87
CA ASP A 183 -25.64 -13.19 -28.24
C ASP A 183 -24.59 -12.33 -27.51
N SER A 184 -24.86 -11.03 -27.40
CA SER A 184 -23.98 -10.11 -26.62
C SER A 184 -23.86 -10.53 -25.17
N ILE A 185 -24.97 -10.86 -24.52
CA ILE A 185 -24.99 -11.31 -23.11
C ILE A 185 -24.24 -12.64 -23.00
N LEU A 186 -24.43 -13.55 -23.96
CA LEU A 186 -23.79 -14.86 -23.93
C LEU A 186 -22.26 -14.74 -24.06
N VAL A 187 -21.76 -13.92 -24.98
CA VAL A 187 -20.34 -13.62 -25.15
C VAL A 187 -19.79 -13.00 -23.86
N HIS A 188 -20.53 -12.05 -23.27
CA HIS A 188 -20.09 -11.43 -22.00
C HIS A 188 -19.98 -12.46 -20.87
N LEU A 189 -20.93 -13.38 -20.72
CA LEU A 189 -20.89 -14.45 -19.71
C LEU A 189 -19.72 -15.40 -19.92
N PHE A 190 -19.39 -15.78 -21.17
CA PHE A 190 -18.21 -16.60 -21.45
C PHE A 190 -16.90 -15.88 -21.09
N VAL A 191 -16.76 -14.61 -21.46
CA VAL A 191 -15.60 -13.80 -21.13
C VAL A 191 -15.46 -13.65 -19.62
N PHE A 192 -16.56 -13.35 -18.92
CA PHE A 192 -16.57 -13.25 -17.46
C PHE A 192 -16.13 -14.55 -16.79
N LYS A 193 -16.67 -15.69 -17.22
CA LYS A 193 -16.29 -17.01 -16.70
C LYS A 193 -14.80 -17.29 -16.93
N SER A 194 -14.28 -16.98 -18.11
CA SER A 194 -12.87 -17.19 -18.46
C SER A 194 -11.93 -16.34 -17.62
N ILE A 195 -12.22 -15.04 -17.50
CA ILE A 195 -11.44 -14.11 -16.68
C ILE A 195 -11.53 -14.52 -15.20
N GLY A 196 -12.72 -14.87 -14.72
CA GLY A 196 -12.92 -15.34 -13.35
C GLY A 196 -12.09 -16.59 -13.04
N ALA A 197 -12.07 -17.57 -13.96
CA ALA A 197 -11.24 -18.77 -13.80
C ALA A 197 -9.74 -18.43 -13.72
N ILE A 198 -9.23 -17.51 -14.55
CA ILE A 198 -7.83 -17.05 -14.52
C ILE A 198 -7.53 -16.36 -13.18
N VAL A 199 -8.41 -15.48 -12.71
CA VAL A 199 -8.23 -14.75 -11.44
C VAL A 199 -8.19 -15.72 -10.26
N ILE A 200 -9.10 -16.69 -10.23
CA ILE A 200 -9.15 -17.72 -9.18
C ILE A 200 -7.88 -18.58 -9.24
N TYR A 201 -7.52 -19.09 -10.40
CA TYR A 201 -6.31 -19.90 -10.58
C TYR A 201 -5.05 -19.14 -10.14
N TYR A 202 -4.89 -17.89 -10.60
CA TYR A 202 -3.75 -17.06 -10.21
C TYR A 202 -3.72 -16.76 -8.71
N GLY A 203 -4.89 -16.53 -8.09
CA GLY A 203 -5.02 -16.34 -6.65
C GLY A 203 -4.51 -17.55 -5.89
N PHE A 204 -4.97 -18.76 -6.24
CA PHE A 204 -4.52 -20.00 -5.60
C PHE A 204 -3.05 -20.33 -5.91
N ALA A 205 -2.64 -20.29 -7.18
CA ALA A 205 -1.28 -20.62 -7.58
C ALA A 205 -0.23 -19.67 -6.99
N SER A 206 -0.58 -18.38 -6.81
CA SER A 206 0.31 -17.39 -6.21
C SER A 206 0.20 -17.32 -4.68
N GLY A 207 -0.67 -18.09 -4.03
CA GLY A 207 -0.92 -18.05 -2.59
C GLY A 207 -1.28 -16.65 -2.09
N LYS A 208 -1.97 -15.83 -2.91
CA LYS A 208 -2.27 -14.45 -2.58
C LYS A 208 -3.49 -14.36 -1.67
N ASN A 209 -3.31 -13.84 -0.47
CA ASN A 209 -4.42 -13.49 0.40
C ASN A 209 -5.07 -12.16 -0.03
N PHE A 210 -6.36 -12.19 -0.28
CA PHE A 210 -7.21 -11.02 -0.54
C PHE A 210 -7.82 -10.53 0.79
N ASN A 211 -6.97 -10.25 1.79
CA ASN A 211 -7.41 -9.83 3.11
C ASN A 211 -6.61 -8.60 3.56
N GLU A 212 -7.31 -7.65 4.15
CA GLU A 212 -6.70 -6.44 4.72
C GLU A 212 -5.75 -6.75 5.88
N ALA A 213 -5.96 -7.86 6.63
CA ALA A 213 -5.12 -8.25 7.75
C ALA A 213 -3.66 -8.58 7.38
N ILE A 214 -3.35 -8.64 6.09
CA ILE A 214 -1.99 -8.95 5.59
C ILE A 214 -0.91 -7.97 6.08
N TRP A 215 -1.28 -6.73 6.41
CA TRP A 215 -0.34 -5.70 6.85
C TRP A 215 0.43 -6.04 8.14
N ARG A 216 -0.15 -6.87 9.02
CA ARG A 216 0.50 -7.40 10.24
C ARG A 216 1.01 -8.84 10.10
N SER A 217 0.75 -9.49 8.99
CA SER A 217 1.11 -10.90 8.83
C SER A 217 2.63 -11.08 8.75
N LYS A 218 3.18 -11.89 9.64
CA LYS A 218 4.58 -12.34 9.63
C LYS A 218 4.80 -13.45 8.61
N TYR A 219 3.73 -14.10 8.17
CA TYR A 219 3.81 -15.22 7.24
C TYR A 219 3.88 -14.72 5.80
N PHE A 220 4.77 -15.33 5.06
CA PHE A 220 4.82 -15.15 3.62
C PHE A 220 3.91 -16.20 2.98
N ASN A 221 2.82 -15.74 2.42
CA ASN A 221 2.08 -16.59 1.50
C ASN A 221 2.79 -16.51 0.15
N ARG A 222 3.32 -17.67 -0.27
CA ARG A 222 3.94 -17.87 -1.58
C ARG A 222 3.01 -17.50 -2.70
#